data_feb3719be045cec665c083b14fa81757
#
_entry.id   feb3719be045cec665c083b14fa81757
#
_cell.length_a   1.000
_cell.length_b   1.000
_cell.length_c   1.000
_cell.angle_alpha   90.00
_cell.angle_beta   90.00
_cell.angle_gamma   90.00
#
_symmetry.space_group_name_H-M   'P 1'
#
loop_
_entity.id
_entity.type
_entity.pdbx_description
1 polymer ?
#
loop_
_entity_poly.entity_id
_entity_poly.type
_entity_poly.pdbx_seq_one_letter_code
_entity_poly.pdbx_strand_id
1 'polypeptide(L)'
;MIDSDIIKYRADFLRAIKDRECQHTESGLLFPKIGVTITGEFSVDGAAPQKNTLMLEGLSYLLDTGLRAGIASTAWYVALYGGNYTPPVDGSLTAAAFPLAAGEITSATEGYAEVTRPAWQASAAANGVMNNYGNEAAFTVVTGTTLTIRGAAILSTSTKGSTVGRILSAKRFTTAEVRSNGSVFELGYQVRLLPTE
;
A
#
# COMPACT_ATOMS: atom_id res chain seq x y z
N MET A 1 50.95 -0.37 7.63
CA MET A 1 50.08 0.81 7.56
C MET A 1 48.74 0.30 7.01
N ILE A 2 47.68 0.30 7.80
CA ILE A 2 46.33 -0.14 7.33
C ILE A 2 45.79 1.03 6.53
N ASP A 3 45.36 0.76 5.30
CA ASP A 3 44.83 1.75 4.39
C ASP A 3 43.62 2.45 5.01
N SER A 4 43.61 3.78 5.01
CA SER A 4 42.53 4.60 5.58
C SER A 4 41.16 4.28 4.96
N ASP A 5 41.17 3.86 3.70
CA ASP A 5 39.95 3.49 2.97
C ASP A 5 39.36 2.20 3.50
N ILE A 6 40.19 1.21 3.87
CA ILE A 6 39.72 -0.04 4.50
C ILE A 6 39.02 0.24 5.83
N ILE A 7 39.54 1.20 6.63
CA ILE A 7 38.93 1.57 7.92
C ILE A 7 37.57 2.25 7.68
N LYS A 8 37.47 3.11 6.69
CA LYS A 8 36.22 3.79 6.32
C LYS A 8 35.17 2.79 5.85
N TYR A 9 35.51 1.91 4.90
CA TYR A 9 34.59 0.88 4.40
C TYR A 9 34.12 -0.06 5.52
N ARG A 10 35.01 -0.38 6.49
CA ARG A 10 34.63 -1.19 7.64
C ARG A 10 33.60 -0.49 8.55
N ALA A 11 33.74 0.81 8.76
CA ALA A 11 32.81 1.58 9.57
C ALA A 11 31.43 1.69 8.89
N ASP A 12 31.40 1.98 7.58
CA ASP A 12 30.17 2.05 6.79
C ASP A 12 29.46 0.68 6.75
N PHE A 13 30.22 -0.41 6.60
CA PHE A 13 29.69 -1.76 6.60
C PHE A 13 29.08 -2.17 7.97
N LEU A 14 29.75 -1.84 9.06
CA LEU A 14 29.25 -2.08 10.42
C LEU A 14 27.99 -1.24 10.72
N ARG A 15 27.92 -0.03 10.16
CA ARG A 15 26.74 0.81 10.24
C ARG A 15 25.58 0.18 9.47
N ALA A 16 25.79 -0.26 8.23
CA ALA A 16 24.78 -0.93 7.41
C ALA A 16 24.25 -2.21 8.06
N ILE A 17 25.10 -2.99 8.76
CA ILE A 17 24.68 -4.14 9.54
C ILE A 17 23.78 -3.71 10.71
N LYS A 18 24.18 -2.68 11.46
CA LYS A 18 23.46 -2.17 12.62
C LYS A 18 22.08 -1.63 12.22
N ASP A 19 22.02 -0.93 11.09
CA ASP A 19 20.80 -0.33 10.56
C ASP A 19 19.94 -1.32 9.75
N ARG A 20 20.34 -2.62 9.73
CA ARG A 20 19.69 -3.71 8.98
C ARG A 20 19.62 -3.48 7.46
N GLU A 21 20.56 -2.73 6.93
CA GLU A 21 20.71 -2.43 5.50
C GLU A 21 21.47 -3.52 4.73
N CYS A 22 21.85 -4.59 5.39
CA CYS A 22 22.51 -5.75 4.81
C CYS A 22 21.60 -6.97 4.75
N GLN A 23 21.84 -7.85 3.79
CA GLN A 23 21.20 -9.15 3.67
C GLN A 23 22.26 -10.25 3.58
N HIS A 24 21.94 -11.43 4.12
CA HIS A 24 22.76 -12.63 3.96
C HIS A 24 22.41 -13.37 2.68
N THR A 25 23.42 -13.82 1.95
CA THR A 25 23.22 -14.82 0.91
C THR A 25 23.09 -16.22 1.55
N GLU A 26 22.65 -17.21 0.77
CA GLU A 26 22.64 -18.62 1.21
C GLU A 26 24.02 -19.13 1.61
N SER A 27 25.10 -18.55 1.06
CA SER A 27 26.49 -18.83 1.42
C SER A 27 26.99 -18.09 2.67
N GLY A 28 26.13 -17.30 3.34
CA GLY A 28 26.47 -16.55 4.55
C GLY A 28 27.25 -15.25 4.30
N LEU A 29 27.42 -14.84 3.03
CA LEU A 29 28.02 -13.56 2.70
C LEU A 29 27.03 -12.42 2.99
N LEU A 30 27.53 -11.34 3.59
CA LEU A 30 26.76 -10.14 3.90
C LEU A 30 26.94 -9.12 2.79
N PHE A 31 25.84 -8.70 2.16
CA PHE A 31 25.84 -7.64 1.16
C PHE A 31 25.01 -6.46 1.63
N PRO A 32 25.42 -5.22 1.36
CA PRO A 32 24.55 -4.07 1.55
C PRO A 32 23.30 -4.22 0.66
N LYS A 33 22.15 -3.83 1.16
CA LYS A 33 20.92 -3.74 0.38
C LYS A 33 21.04 -2.55 -0.58
N ILE A 34 21.65 -2.79 -1.72
CA ILE A 34 21.75 -1.80 -2.80
C ILE A 34 20.58 -2.05 -3.74
N GLY A 35 19.81 -1.02 -4.03
CA GLY A 35 18.69 -1.19 -4.95
C GLY A 35 17.63 -0.10 -4.82
N VAL A 36 16.40 -0.49 -4.99
CA VAL A 36 15.25 0.41 -4.91
C VAL A 36 14.33 -0.05 -3.81
N THR A 37 13.97 0.86 -2.90
CA THR A 37 12.92 0.60 -1.92
C THR A 37 11.59 1.11 -2.44
N ILE A 38 10.58 0.24 -2.45
CA ILE A 38 9.20 0.61 -2.75
C ILE A 38 8.43 0.66 -1.43
N THR A 39 7.79 1.78 -1.14
CA THR A 39 6.92 1.94 0.03
C THR A 39 5.58 2.50 -0.39
N GLY A 40 4.52 2.08 0.30
CA GLY A 40 3.21 2.67 0.18
C GLY A 40 2.76 3.22 1.53
N GLU A 41 1.94 4.26 1.51
CA GLU A 41 1.42 4.91 2.71
C GLU A 41 -0.01 5.36 2.49
N PHE A 42 -0.88 5.14 3.48
CA PHE A 42 -2.24 5.69 3.52
C PHE A 42 -2.32 6.87 4.47
N SER A 43 -3.07 7.91 4.08
CA SER A 43 -3.48 9.03 4.92
C SER A 43 -5.00 9.02 5.04
N VAL A 44 -5.51 9.11 6.26
CA VAL A 44 -6.94 9.18 6.57
C VAL A 44 -7.29 10.61 6.93
N ASP A 45 -8.26 11.22 6.25
CA ASP A 45 -8.73 12.59 6.47
C ASP A 45 -7.59 13.61 6.63
N GLY A 46 -6.53 13.49 5.81
CA GLY A 46 -5.35 14.34 5.87
C GLY A 46 -4.42 14.12 7.08
N ALA A 47 -4.65 13.09 7.89
CA ALA A 47 -3.75 12.74 9.00
C ALA A 47 -2.38 12.25 8.52
N ALA A 48 -1.43 12.13 9.44
CA ALA A 48 -0.09 11.64 9.15
C ALA A 48 -0.11 10.28 8.44
N PRO A 49 0.63 10.11 7.33
CA PRO A 49 0.62 8.87 6.56
C PRO A 49 1.09 7.66 7.37
N GLN A 50 0.44 6.53 7.16
CA GLN A 50 0.76 5.25 7.77
C GLN A 50 1.31 4.29 6.72
N LYS A 51 2.50 3.74 6.95
CA LYS A 51 3.09 2.72 6.06
C LYS A 51 2.17 1.51 5.93
N ASN A 52 2.07 0.97 4.72
CA ASN A 52 1.30 -0.22 4.41
C ASN A 52 2.20 -1.39 3.97
N THR A 53 1.58 -2.54 3.73
CA THR A 53 2.22 -3.68 3.09
C THR A 53 1.90 -3.64 1.59
N LEU A 54 2.94 -3.66 0.75
CA LEU A 54 2.79 -3.88 -0.68
C LEU A 54 2.63 -5.37 -0.94
N MET A 55 1.69 -5.72 -1.81
CA MET A 55 1.38 -7.10 -2.12
C MET A 55 2.25 -7.62 -3.26
N LEU A 56 2.71 -8.88 -3.17
CA LEU A 56 3.54 -9.52 -4.21
C LEU A 56 2.87 -9.50 -5.59
N GLU A 57 1.54 -9.63 -5.63
CA GLU A 57 0.76 -9.52 -6.85
C GLU A 57 0.92 -8.15 -7.51
N GLY A 58 0.84 -7.07 -6.73
CA GLY A 58 1.03 -5.70 -7.20
C GLY A 58 2.47 -5.40 -7.59
N LEU A 59 3.45 -5.87 -6.81
CA LEU A 59 4.87 -5.70 -7.13
C LEU A 59 5.24 -6.42 -8.42
N SER A 60 4.78 -7.66 -8.63
CA SER A 60 4.99 -8.40 -9.88
C SER A 60 4.36 -7.68 -11.06
N TYR A 61 3.15 -7.14 -10.88
CA TYR A 61 2.49 -6.33 -11.90
C TYR A 61 3.29 -5.08 -12.27
N LEU A 62 3.83 -4.34 -11.29
CA LEU A 62 4.66 -3.15 -11.56
C LEU A 62 5.93 -3.50 -12.35
N LEU A 63 6.59 -4.61 -12.01
CA LEU A 63 7.77 -5.10 -12.72
C LEU A 63 7.43 -5.51 -14.16
N ASP A 64 6.34 -6.26 -14.35
CA ASP A 64 5.88 -6.68 -15.68
C ASP A 64 5.55 -5.48 -16.57
N THR A 65 4.85 -4.47 -16.00
CA THR A 65 4.43 -3.29 -16.77
C THR A 65 5.59 -2.36 -17.08
N GLY A 66 6.46 -2.12 -16.08
CA GLY A 66 7.57 -1.18 -16.22
C GLY A 66 8.78 -1.74 -16.99
N LEU A 67 9.07 -3.04 -16.84
CA LEU A 67 10.31 -3.63 -17.40
C LEU A 67 10.06 -4.62 -18.54
N ARG A 68 8.84 -5.18 -18.65
CA ARG A 68 8.52 -6.23 -19.62
C ARG A 68 7.44 -5.84 -20.63
N ALA A 69 7.02 -4.57 -20.65
CA ALA A 69 5.93 -4.08 -21.51
C ALA A 69 4.60 -4.85 -21.31
N GLY A 70 4.30 -5.24 -20.08
CA GLY A 70 3.02 -5.84 -19.71
C GLY A 70 1.86 -4.87 -19.91
N ILE A 71 0.63 -5.40 -20.01
CA ILE A 71 -0.56 -4.57 -20.17
C ILE A 71 -0.81 -3.77 -18.88
N ALA A 72 -0.78 -2.45 -18.98
CA ALA A 72 -1.05 -1.57 -17.85
C ALA A 72 -2.54 -1.56 -17.47
N SER A 73 -2.84 -1.53 -16.17
CA SER A 73 -4.18 -1.19 -15.70
C SER A 73 -4.48 0.27 -16.03
N THR A 74 -5.70 0.53 -16.49
CA THR A 74 -6.12 1.89 -16.84
C THR A 74 -6.38 2.76 -15.62
N ALA A 75 -6.67 2.15 -14.47
CA ALA A 75 -6.94 2.85 -13.22
C ALA A 75 -6.72 1.93 -12.01
N TRP A 76 -6.53 2.55 -10.85
CA TRP A 76 -6.52 1.91 -9.54
C TRP A 76 -7.64 2.49 -8.66
N TYR A 77 -8.15 1.70 -7.76
CA TYR A 77 -9.32 2.02 -6.95
C TYR A 77 -9.05 1.71 -5.49
N VAL A 78 -9.70 2.47 -4.62
CA VAL A 78 -9.58 2.31 -3.17
C VAL A 78 -10.76 1.48 -2.67
N ALA A 79 -10.47 0.39 -1.94
CA ALA A 79 -11.45 -0.40 -1.23
C ALA A 79 -11.30 -0.23 0.28
N LEU A 80 -12.42 -0.18 0.99
CA LEU A 80 -12.46 -0.16 2.46
C LEU A 80 -12.87 -1.53 2.99
N TYR A 81 -12.38 -1.89 4.19
CA TYR A 81 -12.82 -3.11 4.85
C TYR A 81 -13.10 -2.89 6.35
N GLY A 82 -14.09 -3.66 6.86
CA GLY A 82 -14.55 -3.59 8.24
C GLY A 82 -14.21 -4.84 9.06
N GLY A 83 -13.70 -5.89 8.42
CA GLY A 83 -13.35 -7.15 9.10
C GLY A 83 -12.15 -7.01 10.03
N ASN A 84 -12.06 -7.90 11.03
CA ASN A 84 -10.91 -7.95 11.94
C ASN A 84 -9.73 -8.66 11.27
N TYR A 85 -9.17 -8.03 10.26
CA TYR A 85 -8.12 -8.58 9.40
C TYR A 85 -6.86 -7.72 9.44
N THR A 86 -5.71 -8.37 9.47
CA THR A 86 -4.39 -7.72 9.31
C THR A 86 -3.73 -8.31 8.07
N PRO A 87 -3.43 -7.48 7.05
CA PRO A 87 -2.73 -7.95 5.86
C PRO A 87 -1.41 -8.63 6.23
N PRO A 88 -1.09 -9.77 5.61
CA PRO A 88 0.12 -10.53 5.90
C PRO A 88 1.36 -9.72 5.47
N VAL A 89 2.38 -9.73 6.33
CA VAL A 89 3.62 -8.96 6.13
C VAL A 89 4.47 -9.46 4.96
N ASP A 90 4.28 -10.72 4.54
CA ASP A 90 4.91 -11.33 3.37
C ASP A 90 4.29 -10.91 2.03
N GLY A 91 3.22 -10.11 2.06
CA GLY A 91 2.55 -9.62 0.86
C GLY A 91 1.75 -10.68 0.10
N SER A 92 1.43 -11.82 0.70
CA SER A 92 0.76 -12.96 0.04
C SER A 92 -0.73 -12.75 -0.25
N LEU A 93 -1.36 -11.67 0.24
CA LEU A 93 -2.76 -11.37 -0.05
C LEU A 93 -2.96 -11.09 -1.54
N THR A 94 -3.97 -11.71 -2.14
CA THR A 94 -4.36 -11.50 -3.54
C THR A 94 -5.66 -10.73 -3.67
N ALA A 95 -5.92 -10.14 -4.85
CA ALA A 95 -7.20 -9.50 -5.14
C ALA A 95 -8.38 -10.49 -5.02
N ALA A 96 -8.16 -11.76 -5.37
CA ALA A 96 -9.17 -12.80 -5.25
C ALA A 96 -9.56 -13.11 -3.80
N ALA A 97 -8.60 -13.08 -2.88
CA ALA A 97 -8.83 -13.39 -1.48
C ALA A 97 -9.33 -12.18 -0.67
N PHE A 98 -8.98 -10.96 -1.07
CA PHE A 98 -9.20 -9.74 -0.31
C PHE A 98 -10.65 -9.54 0.17
N PRO A 99 -11.70 -9.62 -0.69
CA PRO A 99 -13.06 -9.28 -0.27
C PRO A 99 -13.55 -10.12 0.90
N LEU A 100 -13.29 -11.42 0.85
CA LEU A 100 -13.73 -12.37 1.89
C LEU A 100 -12.81 -12.29 3.12
N ALA A 101 -11.50 -12.30 2.93
CA ALA A 101 -10.53 -12.34 4.02
C ALA A 101 -10.58 -11.07 4.88
N ALA A 102 -10.64 -9.89 4.24
CA ALA A 102 -10.65 -8.61 4.92
C ALA A 102 -12.06 -8.15 5.34
N GLY A 103 -13.12 -8.76 4.78
CA GLY A 103 -14.49 -8.28 4.94
C GLY A 103 -14.66 -6.90 4.30
N GLU A 104 -14.53 -6.86 2.96
CA GLU A 104 -14.69 -5.62 2.22
C GLU A 104 -16.07 -5.01 2.45
N ILE A 105 -16.12 -3.70 2.63
CA ILE A 105 -17.37 -2.94 2.76
C ILE A 105 -17.97 -2.76 1.37
N THR A 106 -19.01 -3.52 1.06
CA THR A 106 -19.64 -3.53 -0.27
C THR A 106 -21.07 -2.99 -0.29
N SER A 107 -21.72 -2.90 0.88
CA SER A 107 -23.10 -2.46 0.99
C SER A 107 -23.26 -0.99 0.64
N ALA A 108 -24.34 -0.66 -0.08
CA ALA A 108 -24.74 0.72 -0.36
C ALA A 108 -25.70 1.29 0.71
N THR A 109 -26.17 0.45 1.65
CA THR A 109 -27.08 0.85 2.73
C THR A 109 -26.45 0.74 4.11
N GLU A 110 -25.46 -0.14 4.29
CA GLU A 110 -24.66 -0.31 5.50
C GLU A 110 -23.16 -0.31 5.11
N GLY A 111 -22.73 0.78 4.48
CA GLY A 111 -21.38 0.95 3.97
C GLY A 111 -21.14 2.36 3.42
N TYR A 112 -21.00 2.49 2.11
CA TYR A 112 -20.84 3.78 1.46
C TYR A 112 -21.60 3.86 0.13
N ALA A 113 -22.09 5.08 -0.18
CA ALA A 113 -23.05 5.34 -1.25
C ALA A 113 -22.52 5.10 -2.68
N GLU A 114 -21.21 5.29 -2.89
CA GLU A 114 -20.60 5.13 -4.20
C GLU A 114 -20.86 3.71 -4.73
N VAL A 115 -21.37 3.59 -5.95
CA VAL A 115 -21.74 2.30 -6.58
C VAL A 115 -20.52 1.40 -6.77
N THR A 116 -19.38 2.01 -7.05
CA THR A 116 -18.09 1.34 -7.25
C THR A 116 -17.07 1.79 -6.20
N ARG A 117 -15.95 1.11 -6.14
CA ARG A 117 -14.78 1.61 -5.41
C ARG A 117 -14.35 2.95 -6.01
N PRO A 118 -14.15 4.01 -5.21
CA PRO A 118 -13.61 5.28 -5.69
C PRO A 118 -12.24 5.11 -6.35
N ALA A 119 -11.99 5.86 -7.41
CA ALA A 119 -10.71 5.80 -8.10
C ALA A 119 -9.59 6.46 -7.26
N TRP A 120 -8.41 5.87 -7.27
CA TRP A 120 -7.18 6.54 -6.84
C TRP A 120 -6.69 7.45 -7.96
N GLN A 121 -7.03 8.71 -7.88
CA GLN A 121 -6.69 9.73 -8.89
C GLN A 121 -5.33 10.34 -8.59
N ALA A 122 -4.26 9.55 -8.77
CA ALA A 122 -2.92 10.00 -8.50
C ALA A 122 -2.43 11.06 -9.50
N SER A 123 -1.64 12.00 -9.00
CA SER A 123 -0.86 12.93 -9.84
C SER A 123 0.25 12.19 -10.59
N ALA A 124 0.82 12.81 -11.61
CA ALA A 124 1.99 12.27 -12.28
C ALA A 124 3.15 12.08 -11.29
N ALA A 125 3.90 10.99 -11.46
CA ALA A 125 5.05 10.70 -10.60
C ALA A 125 6.13 11.79 -10.74
N ALA A 126 6.63 12.27 -9.60
CA ALA A 126 7.75 13.21 -9.52
C ALA A 126 8.70 12.78 -8.41
N ASN A 127 10.01 12.81 -8.67
CA ASN A 127 11.05 12.43 -7.70
C ASN A 127 10.82 11.06 -7.05
N GLY A 128 10.34 10.08 -7.83
CA GLY A 128 10.04 8.74 -7.35
C GLY A 128 8.78 8.63 -6.46
N VAL A 129 7.94 9.66 -6.42
CA VAL A 129 6.72 9.71 -5.61
C VAL A 129 5.50 9.91 -6.50
N MET A 130 4.43 9.17 -6.21
CA MET A 130 3.10 9.33 -6.81
C MET A 130 2.06 9.28 -5.69
N ASN A 131 1.14 10.25 -5.66
CA ASN A 131 0.09 10.31 -4.64
C ASN A 131 -1.17 11.00 -5.18
N ASN A 132 -2.27 10.92 -4.40
CA ASN A 132 -3.51 11.66 -4.68
C ASN A 132 -3.84 12.68 -3.57
N TYR A 133 -2.84 13.18 -2.87
CA TYR A 133 -3.06 14.19 -1.83
C TYR A 133 -3.60 15.49 -2.44
N GLY A 134 -4.68 16.04 -1.83
CA GLY A 134 -5.48 17.12 -2.38
C GLY A 134 -6.54 16.67 -3.41
N ASN A 135 -6.63 15.35 -3.67
CA ASN A 135 -7.68 14.72 -4.49
C ASN A 135 -7.92 13.30 -3.97
N GLU A 136 -8.17 13.22 -2.67
CA GLU A 136 -8.36 11.97 -1.94
C GLU A 136 -9.57 11.19 -2.46
N ALA A 137 -9.55 9.87 -2.29
CA ALA A 137 -10.71 9.03 -2.56
C ALA A 137 -11.76 9.26 -1.46
N ALA A 138 -12.91 9.82 -1.83
CA ALA A 138 -13.99 10.14 -0.91
C ALA A 138 -15.06 9.04 -0.88
N PHE A 139 -15.55 8.74 0.32
CA PHE A 139 -16.59 7.75 0.60
C PHE A 139 -17.70 8.39 1.42
N THR A 140 -18.90 8.45 0.87
CA THR A 140 -20.08 8.95 1.58
C THR A 140 -20.69 7.81 2.40
N VAL A 141 -20.56 7.88 3.70
CA VAL A 141 -21.03 6.81 4.61
C VAL A 141 -22.56 6.75 4.63
N VAL A 142 -23.09 5.54 4.45
CA VAL A 142 -24.51 5.22 4.59
C VAL A 142 -24.65 4.07 5.57
N THR A 143 -25.35 4.31 6.68
CA THR A 143 -25.55 3.29 7.72
C THR A 143 -26.74 3.65 8.63
N GLY A 144 -27.43 2.64 9.15
CA GLY A 144 -28.48 2.84 10.15
C GLY A 144 -27.96 3.18 11.55
N THR A 145 -26.68 2.91 11.84
CA THR A 145 -26.05 3.18 13.13
C THR A 145 -24.69 3.85 12.97
N THR A 146 -23.63 3.07 12.95
CA THR A 146 -22.25 3.53 12.67
C THR A 146 -21.54 2.51 11.80
N LEU A 147 -20.68 3.00 10.90
CA LEU A 147 -19.81 2.19 10.09
C LEU A 147 -18.42 2.15 10.72
N THR A 148 -17.90 0.94 10.96
CA THR A 148 -16.53 0.75 11.42
C THR A 148 -15.62 0.38 10.24
N ILE A 149 -14.66 1.24 9.93
CA ILE A 149 -13.65 1.04 8.89
C ILE A 149 -12.34 0.69 9.58
N ARG A 150 -11.82 -0.49 9.30
CA ARG A 150 -10.57 -0.98 9.93
C ARG A 150 -9.36 -0.92 9.04
N GLY A 151 -9.56 -0.68 7.76
CA GLY A 151 -8.44 -0.56 6.84
C GLY A 151 -8.87 -0.35 5.41
N ALA A 152 -7.88 -0.29 4.52
CA ALA A 152 -8.07 -0.06 3.11
C ALA A 152 -7.10 -0.89 2.26
N ALA A 153 -7.44 -1.00 0.97
CA ALA A 153 -6.59 -1.61 -0.05
C ALA A 153 -6.68 -0.85 -1.37
N ILE A 154 -5.64 -0.99 -2.20
CA ILE A 154 -5.60 -0.47 -3.57
C ILE A 154 -5.72 -1.65 -4.52
N LEU A 155 -6.74 -1.63 -5.39
CA LEU A 155 -7.05 -2.68 -6.36
C LEU A 155 -7.20 -2.13 -7.77
N SER A 156 -6.97 -2.97 -8.78
CA SER A 156 -7.07 -2.59 -10.20
C SER A 156 -8.49 -2.70 -10.76
N THR A 157 -9.49 -3.07 -9.95
CA THR A 157 -10.89 -3.19 -10.39
C THR A 157 -11.83 -2.32 -9.56
N SER A 158 -12.77 -1.64 -10.23
CA SER A 158 -13.72 -0.73 -9.58
C SER A 158 -14.87 -1.44 -8.87
N THR A 159 -15.20 -2.67 -9.25
CA THR A 159 -16.35 -3.39 -8.70
C THR A 159 -16.12 -3.81 -7.26
N LYS A 160 -17.00 -3.38 -6.34
CA LYS A 160 -17.01 -3.81 -4.94
C LYS A 160 -17.18 -5.34 -4.84
N GLY A 161 -16.46 -5.99 -3.96
CA GLY A 161 -16.51 -7.45 -3.76
C GLY A 161 -15.90 -8.27 -4.88
N SER A 162 -15.35 -7.65 -5.91
CA SER A 162 -14.74 -8.38 -7.03
C SER A 162 -13.50 -9.16 -6.61
N THR A 163 -13.43 -10.41 -7.06
CA THR A 163 -12.30 -11.33 -6.86
C THR A 163 -11.32 -11.34 -8.04
N VAL A 164 -11.59 -10.52 -9.08
CA VAL A 164 -10.71 -10.37 -10.23
C VAL A 164 -9.88 -9.09 -10.12
N GLY A 165 -8.81 -9.03 -10.89
CA GLY A 165 -7.89 -7.89 -10.90
C GLY A 165 -6.61 -8.15 -10.13
N ARG A 166 -5.98 -7.10 -9.65
CA ARG A 166 -4.72 -7.11 -8.89
C ARG A 166 -4.85 -6.27 -7.63
N ILE A 167 -4.20 -6.66 -6.57
CA ILE A 167 -4.05 -5.85 -5.36
C ILE A 167 -2.63 -5.30 -5.28
N LEU A 168 -2.51 -3.97 -5.18
CA LEU A 168 -1.22 -3.30 -5.05
C LEU A 168 -0.76 -3.27 -3.60
N SER A 169 -1.67 -2.92 -2.69
CA SER A 169 -1.35 -2.77 -1.28
C SER A 169 -2.58 -2.95 -0.41
N ALA A 170 -2.36 -3.27 0.86
CA ALA A 170 -3.38 -3.25 1.88
C ALA A 170 -2.81 -2.78 3.22
N LYS A 171 -3.66 -2.17 4.05
CA LYS A 171 -3.29 -1.68 5.37
C LYS A 171 -4.46 -1.83 6.35
N ARG A 172 -4.18 -2.38 7.52
CA ARG A 172 -5.01 -2.18 8.69
C ARG A 172 -4.63 -0.85 9.35
N PHE A 173 -5.59 0.02 9.59
CA PHE A 173 -5.37 1.27 10.31
C PHE A 173 -4.98 0.99 11.76
N THR A 174 -4.14 1.84 12.33
CA THR A 174 -3.69 1.73 13.74
C THR A 174 -4.89 1.83 14.68
N THR A 175 -5.82 2.74 14.37
CA THR A 175 -7.11 2.89 15.06
C THR A 175 -8.23 2.69 14.05
N ALA A 176 -9.25 1.93 14.42
CA ALA A 176 -10.43 1.78 13.58
C ALA A 176 -11.20 3.11 13.53
N GLU A 177 -11.62 3.50 12.34
CA GLU A 177 -12.44 4.68 12.12
C GLU A 177 -13.91 4.32 12.28
N VAL A 178 -14.61 5.05 13.15
CA VAL A 178 -16.06 4.90 13.35
C VAL A 178 -16.76 6.12 12.79
N ARG A 179 -17.64 5.91 11.81
CA ARG A 179 -18.29 6.97 11.04
C ARG A 179 -19.81 6.86 11.17
N SER A 180 -20.46 8.02 11.28
CA SER A 180 -21.92 8.13 11.28
C SER A 180 -22.46 8.31 9.87
N ASN A 181 -23.76 8.04 9.72
CA ASN A 181 -24.48 8.27 8.46
C ASN A 181 -24.30 9.69 7.92
N GLY A 182 -24.06 9.80 6.62
CA GLY A 182 -23.86 11.08 5.91
C GLY A 182 -22.47 11.71 6.08
N SER A 183 -21.58 11.14 6.92
CA SER A 183 -20.19 11.63 6.99
C SER A 183 -19.41 11.23 5.74
N VAL A 184 -18.45 12.05 5.36
CA VAL A 184 -17.48 11.73 4.31
C VAL A 184 -16.21 11.22 4.96
N PHE A 185 -15.69 10.10 4.44
CA PHE A 185 -14.40 9.54 4.80
C PHE A 185 -13.46 9.70 3.61
N GLU A 186 -12.32 10.36 3.80
CA GLU A 186 -11.36 10.64 2.75
C GLU A 186 -10.08 9.83 2.93
N LEU A 187 -9.58 9.24 1.84
CA LEU A 187 -8.38 8.42 1.87
C LEU A 187 -7.38 8.84 0.81
N GLY A 188 -6.25 9.35 1.27
CA GLY A 188 -5.06 9.60 0.48
C GLY A 188 -4.20 8.34 0.42
N TYR A 189 -3.52 8.14 -0.71
CA TYR A 189 -2.56 7.06 -0.89
C TYR A 189 -1.34 7.54 -1.65
N GLN A 190 -0.17 7.13 -1.19
CA GLN A 190 1.11 7.45 -1.79
C GLN A 190 1.92 6.18 -2.05
N VAL A 191 2.56 6.12 -3.21
CA VAL A 191 3.64 5.16 -3.50
C VAL A 191 4.94 5.92 -3.67
N ARG A 192 5.99 5.41 -3.07
CA ARG A 192 7.36 5.93 -3.20
C ARG A 192 8.27 4.83 -3.73
N LEU A 193 9.07 5.20 -4.71
CA LEU A 193 10.12 4.37 -5.29
C LEU A 193 11.43 5.15 -5.13
N LEU A 194 12.20 4.82 -4.12
CA LEU A 194 13.41 5.56 -3.76
C LEU A 194 14.64 4.67 -3.90
N PRO A 195 15.76 5.20 -4.43
CA PRO A 195 17.02 4.49 -4.37
C PRO A 195 17.40 4.27 -2.90
N THR A 196 17.96 3.10 -2.60
CA THR A 196 18.64 2.85 -1.32
C THR A 196 20.10 3.27 -1.49
N GLU A 197 20.53 4.24 -0.70
CA GLU A 197 21.95 4.61 -0.60
C GLU A 197 22.71 3.62 0.28
#